data_b0b3636d697cd64c355ceb1b791d9e85
#
_entry.id   b0b3636d697cd64c355ceb1b791d9e85
#
_cell.length_a   1.000
_cell.length_b   1.000
_cell.length_c   1.000
_cell.angle_alpha   90.00
_cell.angle_beta   90.00
_cell.angle_gamma   90.00
#
_symmetry.space_group_name_H-M   'P 1'
#
loop_
_entity.id
_entity.type
_entity.pdbx_description
1 polymer ?
#
loop_
_entity_poly.entity_id
_entity_poly.type
_entity_poly.pdbx_seq_one_letter_code
_entity_poly.pdbx_strand_id
1 'polypeptide(L)'
;MLTIHAAPLVLPVGAAAVVDGAVAVDGDRIAALGPYEEVTAAHPAARVRRWPGLLTPGLRQDRALELLTRCYHPDPRESDELGELPLWGEEFERLAATMDPARRSGSVRRGLQRMLRHGTTHLAGPLDTEDPALRTAVARSGLVVRDLPSS
;
A
#
# COMPACT_ATOMS: atom_id res chain seq x y z
N MET A 1 20.55 9.42 -2.71
CA MET A 1 20.80 9.90 -1.32
C MET A 1 20.40 8.80 -0.36
N LEU A 2 21.31 8.38 0.50
CA LEU A 2 21.10 7.27 1.42
C LEU A 2 20.42 7.79 2.70
N THR A 3 19.33 7.14 3.09
CA THR A 3 18.59 7.42 4.33
C THR A 3 18.47 6.16 5.16
N ILE A 4 18.72 6.25 6.46
CA ILE A 4 18.53 5.16 7.41
C ILE A 4 17.20 5.35 8.12
N HIS A 5 16.35 4.32 8.08
CA HIS A 5 15.12 4.23 8.85
C HIS A 5 15.34 3.26 10.02
N ALA A 6 15.20 3.76 11.23
CA ALA A 6 15.40 3.00 12.46
C ALA A 6 14.09 2.84 13.24
N ALA A 7 13.91 1.69 13.86
CA ALA A 7 12.76 1.40 14.71
C ALA A 7 13.14 0.43 15.84
N PRO A 8 12.37 0.41 16.95
CA PRO A 8 12.57 -0.56 18.04
C PRO A 8 12.53 -2.02 17.57
N LEU A 9 11.78 -2.30 16.50
CA LEU A 9 11.72 -3.64 15.90
C LEU A 9 11.64 -3.52 14.38
N VAL A 10 12.49 -4.26 13.68
CA VAL A 10 12.48 -4.42 12.22
C VAL A 10 12.19 -5.88 11.87
N LEU A 11 11.17 -6.11 11.02
CA LEU A 11 10.77 -7.43 10.55
C LEU A 11 11.20 -7.61 9.08
N PRO A 12 12.34 -8.24 8.80
CA PRO A 12 12.75 -8.49 7.42
C PRO A 12 11.94 -9.64 6.80
N VAL A 13 11.93 -9.68 5.47
CA VAL A 13 11.35 -10.82 4.74
C VAL A 13 12.27 -12.04 4.89
N GLY A 14 11.73 -13.15 5.38
CA GLY A 14 12.44 -14.43 5.42
C GLY A 14 13.63 -14.49 6.39
N ALA A 15 13.74 -13.56 7.33
CA ALA A 15 14.79 -13.53 8.34
C ALA A 15 14.21 -13.20 9.73
N ALA A 16 15.02 -13.42 10.76
CA ALA A 16 14.61 -13.11 12.13
C ALA A 16 14.40 -11.61 12.35
N ALA A 17 13.49 -11.29 13.29
CA ALA A 17 13.26 -9.93 13.72
C ALA A 17 14.56 -9.31 14.30
N VAL A 18 14.78 -8.03 14.00
CA VAL A 18 15.92 -7.27 14.49
C VAL A 18 15.43 -6.26 15.52
N VAL A 19 15.78 -6.49 16.79
CA VAL A 19 15.51 -5.55 17.89
C VAL A 19 16.46 -4.36 17.75
N ASP A 20 15.96 -3.14 17.96
CA ASP A 20 16.69 -1.90 17.72
C ASP A 20 17.39 -1.94 16.34
N GLY A 21 16.57 -2.16 15.33
CA GLY A 21 17.03 -2.37 13.96
C GLY A 21 17.00 -1.12 13.09
N ALA A 22 17.65 -1.22 11.95
CA ALA A 22 17.66 -0.17 10.94
C ALA A 22 17.69 -0.74 9.52
N VAL A 23 17.12 0.04 8.61
CA VAL A 23 17.14 -0.21 7.17
C VAL A 23 17.75 1.01 6.48
N ALA A 24 18.83 0.81 5.75
CA ALA A 24 19.41 1.85 4.89
C ALA A 24 18.81 1.74 3.49
N VAL A 25 18.28 2.84 3.00
CA VAL A 25 17.65 2.94 1.68
C VAL A 25 18.42 3.94 0.82
N ASP A 26 18.81 3.51 -0.37
CA ASP A 26 19.42 4.34 -1.39
C ASP A 26 18.54 4.36 -2.65
N GLY A 27 17.88 5.48 -2.88
CA GLY A 27 16.90 5.59 -3.96
C GLY A 27 15.74 4.62 -3.75
N ASP A 28 15.60 3.65 -4.63
CA ASP A 28 14.56 2.61 -4.64
C ASP A 28 15.05 1.25 -4.10
N ARG A 29 16.26 1.20 -3.52
CA ARG A 29 16.89 -0.05 -3.08
C ARG A 29 17.23 -0.03 -1.59
N ILE A 30 17.10 -1.19 -0.97
CA ILE A 30 17.62 -1.45 0.37
C ILE A 30 19.10 -1.73 0.24
N ALA A 31 19.93 -0.85 0.84
CA ALA A 31 21.38 -0.98 0.83
C ALA A 31 21.92 -1.83 1.99
N ALA A 32 21.25 -1.76 3.16
CA ALA A 32 21.62 -2.56 4.33
C ALA A 32 20.41 -2.73 5.27
N LEU A 33 20.40 -3.80 6.04
CA LEU A 33 19.43 -4.09 7.08
C LEU A 33 20.13 -4.83 8.21
N GLY A 34 19.90 -4.40 9.45
CA GLY A 34 20.52 -5.03 10.61
C GLY A 34 20.38 -4.21 11.87
N PRO A 35 21.16 -4.51 12.90
CA PRO A 35 21.23 -3.71 14.12
C PRO A 35 21.54 -2.25 13.83
N TYR A 36 20.89 -1.35 14.55
CA TYR A 36 21.04 0.11 14.34
C TYR A 36 22.50 0.57 14.35
N GLU A 37 23.28 0.12 15.32
CA GLU A 37 24.68 0.52 15.46
C GLU A 37 25.55 0.08 14.28
N GLU A 38 25.32 -1.11 13.75
CA GLU A 38 26.05 -1.63 12.60
C GLU A 38 25.72 -0.87 11.30
N VAL A 39 24.44 -0.62 11.08
CA VAL A 39 23.99 0.07 9.87
C VAL A 39 24.44 1.54 9.88
N THR A 40 24.38 2.22 11.03
CA THR A 40 24.85 3.59 11.15
C THR A 40 26.37 3.72 11.08
N ALA A 41 27.11 2.75 11.64
CA ALA A 41 28.56 2.71 11.54
C ALA A 41 29.05 2.53 10.09
N ALA A 42 28.33 1.70 9.31
CA ALA A 42 28.63 1.50 7.90
C ALA A 42 28.29 2.71 7.01
N HIS A 43 27.35 3.56 7.46
CA HIS A 43 26.87 4.72 6.69
C HIS A 43 26.82 5.99 7.57
N PRO A 44 27.99 6.49 8.05
CA PRO A 44 28.04 7.57 9.05
C PRO A 44 27.52 8.91 8.56
N ALA A 45 27.49 9.14 7.24
CA ALA A 45 26.98 10.36 6.63
C ALA A 45 25.50 10.30 6.26
N ALA A 46 24.83 9.17 6.48
CA ALA A 46 23.44 9.02 6.12
C ALA A 46 22.52 9.78 7.09
N ARG A 47 21.43 10.31 6.53
CA ARG A 47 20.35 10.88 7.35
C ARG A 47 19.61 9.77 8.06
N VAL A 48 19.43 9.89 9.37
CA VAL A 48 18.67 8.93 10.19
C VAL A 48 17.27 9.46 10.48
N ARG A 49 16.27 8.62 10.25
CA ARG A 49 14.88 8.82 10.68
C ARG A 49 14.49 7.72 11.65
N ARG A 50 13.98 8.11 12.82
CA ARG A 50 13.49 7.17 13.84
C ARG A 50 11.98 7.11 13.80
N TRP A 51 11.47 5.88 13.87
CA TRP A 51 10.04 5.59 13.88
C TRP A 51 9.65 4.92 15.19
N PRO A 52 8.58 5.36 15.85
CA PRO A 52 8.08 4.66 17.03
C PRO A 52 7.33 3.39 16.59
N GLY A 53 7.79 2.23 17.01
CA GLY A 53 7.10 0.98 16.70
C GLY A 53 7.88 0.05 15.80
N LEU A 54 7.31 -0.35 14.69
CA LEU A 54 7.78 -1.49 13.93
C LEU A 54 7.92 -1.11 12.45
N LEU A 55 9.04 -1.49 11.86
CA LEU A 55 9.26 -1.46 10.41
C LEU A 55 9.01 -2.84 9.82
N THR A 56 8.12 -2.91 8.84
CA THR A 56 7.80 -4.13 8.09
C THR A 56 8.05 -3.93 6.61
N PRO A 57 8.18 -5.02 5.82
CA PRO A 57 7.98 -4.95 4.38
C PRO A 57 6.60 -4.36 4.05
N GLY A 58 6.47 -3.82 2.86
CA GLY A 58 5.17 -3.39 2.36
C GLY A 58 4.17 -4.55 2.33
N LEU A 59 2.91 -4.26 2.69
CA LEU A 59 1.86 -5.27 2.75
C LEU A 59 1.36 -5.62 1.34
N ARG A 60 0.89 -6.86 1.18
CA ARG A 60 0.21 -7.33 -0.03
C ARG A 60 -1.30 -7.40 0.23
N GLN A 61 -2.08 -6.86 -0.69
CA GLN A 61 -3.54 -6.99 -0.66
C GLN A 61 -3.99 -8.11 -1.60
N ASP A 62 -4.44 -9.22 -1.02
CA ASP A 62 -4.84 -10.41 -1.76
C ASP A 62 -6.23 -10.29 -2.41
N ARG A 63 -7.07 -9.37 -1.93
CA ARG A 63 -8.42 -9.10 -2.44
C ARG A 63 -8.53 -7.77 -3.17
N ALA A 64 -7.44 -7.34 -3.82
CA ALA A 64 -7.38 -6.02 -4.44
C ALA A 64 -8.47 -5.80 -5.49
N LEU A 65 -8.70 -6.76 -6.37
CA LEU A 65 -9.73 -6.67 -7.42
C LEU A 65 -11.11 -6.43 -6.81
N GLU A 66 -11.49 -7.22 -5.81
CA GLU A 66 -12.78 -7.10 -5.14
C GLU A 66 -12.93 -5.75 -4.42
N LEU A 67 -11.92 -5.34 -3.69
CA LEU A 67 -11.92 -4.07 -2.96
C LEU A 67 -11.96 -2.83 -3.87
N LEU A 68 -11.51 -2.95 -5.11
CA LEU A 68 -11.55 -1.88 -6.08
C LEU A 68 -12.81 -1.89 -6.95
N THR A 69 -13.37 -3.06 -7.21
CA THR A 69 -14.51 -3.22 -8.15
C THR A 69 -15.86 -3.47 -7.48
N ARG A 70 -15.88 -3.98 -6.25
CA ARG A 70 -17.08 -4.33 -5.47
C ARG A 70 -17.22 -3.53 -4.18
N CYS A 71 -16.39 -2.52 -4.01
CA CYS A 71 -16.50 -1.54 -2.94
C CYS A 71 -16.53 -0.13 -3.54
N TYR A 72 -17.31 0.75 -2.93
CA TYR A 72 -17.27 2.17 -3.20
C TYR A 72 -16.50 2.87 -2.10
N HIS A 73 -15.50 3.64 -2.48
CA HIS A 73 -14.74 4.47 -1.57
C HIS A 73 -15.25 5.91 -1.66
N PRO A 74 -16.00 6.41 -0.66
CA PRO A 74 -16.62 7.73 -0.73
C PRO A 74 -15.61 8.85 -0.90
N ASP A 75 -15.99 9.89 -1.65
CA ASP A 75 -15.27 11.16 -1.65
C ASP A 75 -15.48 11.86 -0.30
N PRO A 76 -14.52 12.59 0.25
CA PRO A 76 -14.72 13.38 1.47
C PRO A 76 -15.93 14.33 1.40
N ARG A 77 -16.30 14.77 0.21
CA ARG A 77 -17.49 15.62 -0.02
C ARG A 77 -18.82 14.88 0.15
N GLU A 78 -18.78 13.55 0.10
CA GLU A 78 -19.95 12.68 0.27
C GLU A 78 -20.07 12.15 1.69
N SER A 79 -19.16 12.53 2.60
CA SER A 79 -19.08 11.98 3.96
C SER A 79 -20.34 12.19 4.80
N ASP A 80 -21.06 13.30 4.59
CA ASP A 80 -22.31 13.58 5.30
C ASP A 80 -23.45 12.63 4.86
N GLU A 81 -23.44 12.17 3.62
CA GLU A 81 -24.47 11.30 3.06
C GLU A 81 -24.09 9.82 3.15
N LEU A 82 -22.85 9.48 2.83
CA LEU A 82 -22.38 8.10 2.69
C LEU A 82 -21.44 7.63 3.81
N GLY A 83 -21.01 8.56 4.68
CA GLY A 83 -19.97 8.25 5.68
C GLY A 83 -18.55 8.20 5.09
N GLU A 84 -17.60 7.82 5.94
CA GLU A 84 -16.18 7.78 5.57
C GLU A 84 -15.66 6.37 5.25
N LEU A 85 -16.44 5.35 5.56
CA LEU A 85 -16.06 3.96 5.35
C LEU A 85 -16.43 3.46 3.95
N PRO A 86 -15.69 2.51 3.40
CA PRO A 86 -16.06 1.88 2.14
C PRO A 86 -17.43 1.21 2.22
N LEU A 87 -18.23 1.40 1.18
CA LEU A 87 -19.54 0.76 1.03
C LEU A 87 -19.39 -0.51 0.22
N TRP A 88 -20.01 -1.59 0.67
CA TRP A 88 -20.00 -2.90 0.03
C TRP A 88 -21.34 -3.61 0.19
N GLY A 89 -21.47 -4.78 -0.44
CA GLY A 89 -22.72 -5.54 -0.40
C GLY A 89 -23.89 -4.77 -1.02
N GLU A 90 -25.03 -4.81 -0.39
CA GLU A 90 -26.26 -4.19 -0.90
C GLU A 90 -26.16 -2.67 -1.06
N GLU A 91 -25.41 -2.00 -0.19
CA GLU A 91 -25.19 -0.56 -0.29
C GLU A 91 -24.38 -0.21 -1.55
N PHE A 92 -23.34 -0.99 -1.83
CA PHE A 92 -22.58 -0.85 -3.06
C PHE A 92 -23.43 -1.14 -4.30
N GLU A 93 -24.21 -2.22 -4.31
CA GLU A 93 -25.05 -2.60 -5.45
C GLU A 93 -26.09 -1.53 -5.78
N ARG A 94 -26.70 -0.93 -4.76
CA ARG A 94 -27.64 0.19 -4.95
C ARG A 94 -26.97 1.41 -5.57
N LEU A 95 -25.78 1.75 -5.10
CA LEU A 95 -25.01 2.88 -5.63
C LEU A 95 -24.49 2.60 -7.04
N ALA A 96 -23.99 1.39 -7.27
CA ALA A 96 -23.43 0.98 -8.56
C ALA A 96 -24.45 1.04 -9.71
N ALA A 97 -25.73 0.81 -9.43
CA ALA A 97 -26.80 0.86 -10.41
C ALA A 97 -26.95 2.25 -11.07
N THR A 98 -26.54 3.31 -10.39
CA THR A 98 -26.65 4.72 -10.87
C THR A 98 -25.30 5.43 -11.02
N MET A 99 -24.20 4.71 -10.79
CA MET A 99 -22.86 5.27 -10.78
C MET A 99 -22.35 5.51 -12.22
N ASP A 100 -21.98 6.75 -12.51
CA ASP A 100 -21.33 7.07 -13.77
C ASP A 100 -19.83 6.62 -13.79
N PRO A 101 -19.21 6.54 -14.98
CA PRO A 101 -17.80 6.12 -15.11
C PRO A 101 -16.81 7.01 -14.37
N ALA A 102 -17.05 8.31 -14.27
CA ALA A 102 -16.18 9.25 -13.57
C ALA A 102 -16.18 9.00 -12.06
N ARG A 103 -17.37 8.79 -11.50
CA ARG A 103 -17.54 8.45 -10.07
C ARG A 103 -16.89 7.12 -9.74
N ARG A 104 -17.04 6.13 -10.61
CA ARG A 104 -16.38 4.82 -10.48
C ARG A 104 -14.86 4.93 -10.50
N SER A 105 -14.30 5.66 -11.46
CA SER A 105 -12.87 5.95 -11.54
C SER A 105 -12.34 6.64 -10.29
N GLY A 106 -13.08 7.62 -9.77
CA GLY A 106 -12.74 8.31 -8.53
C GLY A 106 -12.70 7.37 -7.33
N SER A 107 -13.68 6.46 -7.22
CA SER A 107 -13.71 5.44 -6.18
C SER A 107 -12.50 4.52 -6.23
N VAL A 108 -12.14 4.01 -7.41
CA VAL A 108 -10.96 3.15 -7.59
C VAL A 108 -9.68 3.87 -7.14
N ARG A 109 -9.48 5.11 -7.54
CA ARG A 109 -8.31 5.90 -7.13
C ARG A 109 -8.23 6.09 -5.62
N ARG A 110 -9.35 6.40 -4.96
CA ARG A 110 -9.42 6.55 -3.50
C ARG A 110 -9.16 5.22 -2.79
N GLY A 111 -9.65 4.12 -3.34
CA GLY A 111 -9.36 2.77 -2.85
C GLY A 111 -7.86 2.45 -2.85
N LEU A 112 -7.17 2.75 -3.96
CA LEU A 112 -5.71 2.58 -4.08
C LEU A 112 -4.95 3.48 -3.11
N GLN A 113 -5.35 4.74 -2.97
CA GLN A 113 -4.75 5.67 -2.00
C GLN A 113 -4.95 5.19 -0.56
N ARG A 114 -6.11 4.62 -0.25
CA ARG A 114 -6.41 4.05 1.06
C ARG A 114 -5.52 2.84 1.36
N MET A 115 -5.31 1.95 0.39
CA MET A 115 -4.38 0.84 0.52
C MET A 115 -2.94 1.33 0.80
N LEU A 116 -2.45 2.31 0.03
CA LEU A 116 -1.14 2.92 0.26
C LEU A 116 -1.01 3.54 1.65
N ARG A 117 -2.03 4.26 2.11
CA ARG A 117 -2.05 4.86 3.45
C ARG A 117 -1.91 3.81 4.56
N HIS A 118 -2.41 2.62 4.35
CA HIS A 118 -2.32 1.50 5.29
C HIS A 118 -1.11 0.58 5.07
N GLY A 119 -0.16 1.01 4.23
CA GLY A 119 1.10 0.30 4.05
C GLY A 119 1.11 -0.78 2.97
N THR A 120 0.04 -0.89 2.17
CA THR A 120 0.01 -1.80 1.02
C THR A 120 0.92 -1.27 -0.09
N THR A 121 1.83 -2.10 -0.58
CA THR A 121 2.72 -1.81 -1.70
C THR A 121 2.52 -2.77 -2.87
N HIS A 122 1.92 -3.92 -2.61
CA HIS A 122 1.69 -4.99 -3.58
C HIS A 122 0.22 -5.36 -3.65
N LEU A 123 -0.26 -5.58 -4.87
CA LEU A 123 -1.60 -6.07 -5.15
C LEU A 123 -1.49 -7.47 -5.75
N ALA A 124 -2.26 -8.42 -5.21
CA ALA A 124 -2.37 -9.73 -5.82
C ALA A 124 -3.19 -9.64 -7.10
N GLY A 125 -2.62 -10.16 -8.18
CA GLY A 125 -3.26 -10.26 -9.48
C GLY A 125 -3.92 -11.62 -9.72
N PRO A 126 -4.51 -11.79 -10.91
CA PRO A 126 -4.52 -10.81 -11.99
C PRO A 126 -5.47 -9.66 -11.75
N LEU A 127 -5.03 -8.44 -12.05
CA LEU A 127 -5.87 -7.25 -12.16
C LEU A 127 -6.15 -6.94 -13.64
N ASP A 128 -5.99 -7.94 -14.47
CA ASP A 128 -6.28 -7.86 -15.89
C ASP A 128 -7.80 -7.91 -16.10
N THR A 129 -8.39 -6.74 -16.01
CA THR A 129 -9.81 -6.56 -16.26
C THR A 129 -10.00 -5.82 -17.57
N GLU A 130 -11.14 -6.02 -18.20
CA GLU A 130 -11.54 -5.26 -19.39
C GLU A 130 -11.85 -3.78 -19.06
N ASP A 131 -11.80 -3.40 -17.77
CA ASP A 131 -12.04 -2.03 -17.32
C ASP A 131 -10.80 -1.14 -17.50
N PRO A 132 -10.78 -0.25 -18.51
CA PRO A 132 -9.63 0.63 -18.77
C PRO A 132 -9.37 1.61 -17.62
N ALA A 133 -10.41 2.01 -16.89
CA ALA A 133 -10.27 2.93 -15.76
C ALA A 133 -9.50 2.27 -14.61
N LEU A 134 -9.81 1.02 -14.30
CA LEU A 134 -9.08 0.25 -13.29
C LEU A 134 -7.62 0.07 -13.68
N ARG A 135 -7.34 -0.38 -14.90
CA ARG A 135 -5.97 -0.56 -15.38
C ARG A 135 -5.14 0.71 -15.31
N THR A 136 -5.73 1.83 -15.76
CA THR A 136 -5.07 3.14 -15.72
C THR A 136 -4.79 3.59 -14.29
N ALA A 137 -5.76 3.45 -13.39
CA ALA A 137 -5.60 3.85 -12.00
C ALA A 137 -4.53 3.02 -11.29
N VAL A 138 -4.51 1.71 -11.49
CA VAL A 138 -3.50 0.81 -10.93
C VAL A 138 -2.10 1.14 -11.47
N ALA A 139 -1.96 1.34 -12.78
CA ALA A 139 -0.68 1.71 -13.39
C ALA A 139 -0.11 3.03 -12.85
N ARG A 140 -0.97 3.98 -12.51
CA ARG A 140 -0.57 5.29 -11.97
C ARG A 140 -0.37 5.31 -10.45
N SER A 141 -0.80 4.27 -9.75
CA SER A 141 -0.77 4.23 -8.29
C SER A 141 0.64 4.05 -7.70
N GLY A 142 1.56 3.51 -8.47
CA GLY A 142 2.88 3.08 -7.99
C GLY A 142 2.87 1.74 -7.25
N LEU A 143 1.70 1.12 -7.06
CA LEU A 143 1.59 -0.21 -6.47
C LEU A 143 2.04 -1.29 -7.44
N VAL A 144 2.71 -2.32 -6.91
CA VAL A 144 3.22 -3.44 -7.71
C VAL A 144 2.16 -4.53 -7.79
N VAL A 145 1.79 -4.93 -9.00
CA VAL A 145 0.90 -6.08 -9.22
C VAL A 145 1.73 -7.36 -9.34
N ARG A 146 1.38 -8.39 -8.58
CA ARG A 146 1.98 -9.72 -8.64
C ARG A 146 0.89 -10.78 -8.70
N ASP A 147 1.05 -11.73 -9.61
CA ASP A 147 0.16 -12.88 -9.64
C ASP A 147 0.33 -13.73 -8.38
N LEU A 148 -0.77 -14.30 -7.91
CA LEU A 148 -0.71 -15.28 -6.84
C LEU A 148 0.02 -16.53 -7.37
N PRO A 149 0.92 -17.12 -6.57
CA PRO A 149 1.50 -18.40 -6.95
C PRO A 149 0.36 -19.40 -7.17
N SER A 150 0.42 -20.09 -8.28
CA SER A 150 -0.51 -21.19 -8.57
C SER A 150 -0.40 -22.21 -7.46
N SER A 151 -1.51 -22.54 -6.85
CA SER A 151 -1.61 -23.57 -5.82
C SER A 151 -1.31 -24.95 -6.41
#